data_8cfc1c5a7c5da068c51d7c04cefc0205
#
_entry.id   8cfc1c5a7c5da068c51d7c04cefc0205
#
_cell.length_a   1.000
_cell.length_b   1.000
_cell.length_c   1.000
_cell.angle_alpha   90.00
_cell.angle_beta   90.00
_cell.angle_gamma   90.00
#
_symmetry.space_group_name_H-M   'P 1'
#
loop_
_entity.id
_entity.type
_entity.pdbx_description
1 polymer ?
#
loop_
_entity_poly.entity_id
_entity_poly.type
_entity_poly.pdbx_seq_one_letter_code
_entity_poly.pdbx_strand_id
1 'polypeptide(L)'
;MAFWFLRGARKGIVTTRYPAEVDPWADSLPTPPMFDPRKLTLSLADQLVEACPTTALVRQSDYLVLDLGACSACGRCLAVAGSAARPSRIFELAATSRRHLIKRIPIEGMAQ
;
A
#
# COMPACT_ATOMS: atom_id res chain seq x y z
N MET A 1 23.11 -17.62 -34.49
CA MET A 1 21.92 -17.62 -33.66
C MET A 1 22.20 -17.46 -32.17
N ALA A 2 23.37 -17.82 -31.68
CA ALA A 2 23.72 -17.67 -30.27
C ALA A 2 24.28 -16.31 -29.86
N PHE A 3 24.28 -15.36 -30.76
CA PHE A 3 24.89 -14.03 -30.50
C PHE A 3 24.11 -13.15 -29.54
N TRP A 4 22.85 -13.47 -29.31
CA TRP A 4 22.03 -12.75 -28.31
C TRP A 4 22.61 -12.89 -26.90
N PHE A 5 23.14 -14.09 -26.61
CA PHE A 5 23.77 -14.39 -25.32
C PHE A 5 25.02 -13.51 -25.11
N LEU A 6 25.90 -13.42 -26.12
CA LEU A 6 27.09 -12.58 -26.04
C LEU A 6 26.76 -11.09 -25.96
N ARG A 7 25.70 -10.68 -26.64
CA ARG A 7 25.20 -9.29 -26.55
C ARG A 7 24.67 -8.99 -25.16
N GLY A 8 23.95 -9.93 -24.55
CA GLY A 8 23.47 -9.79 -23.19
C GLY A 8 24.61 -9.69 -22.18
N ALA A 9 25.59 -10.56 -22.30
CA ALA A 9 26.76 -10.57 -21.42
C ALA A 9 27.57 -9.25 -21.54
N ARG A 10 27.69 -8.72 -22.76
CA ARG A 10 28.38 -7.43 -22.99
C ARG A 10 27.62 -6.23 -22.41
N LYS A 11 26.29 -6.28 -22.46
CA LYS A 11 25.44 -5.18 -21.99
C LYS A 11 25.38 -5.10 -20.47
N GLY A 12 25.63 -6.22 -19.80
CA GLY A 12 25.57 -6.29 -18.34
C GLY A 12 24.17 -6.19 -17.79
N ILE A 13 24.04 -5.67 -16.58
CA ILE A 13 22.74 -5.53 -15.91
C ILE A 13 22.00 -4.34 -16.51
N VAL A 14 20.86 -4.61 -17.15
CA VAL A 14 19.99 -3.60 -17.77
C VAL A 14 18.75 -3.28 -16.94
N THR A 15 18.59 -3.95 -15.81
CA THR A 15 17.50 -3.73 -14.86
C THR A 15 18.00 -2.89 -13.69
N THR A 16 17.10 -2.57 -12.78
CA THR A 16 17.45 -1.86 -11.54
C THR A 16 18.33 -2.74 -10.66
N ARG A 17 19.07 -2.12 -9.75
CA ARG A 17 19.91 -2.84 -8.77
C ARG A 17 19.15 -3.16 -7.47
N TYR A 18 17.84 -3.11 -7.54
CA TYR A 18 17.01 -3.49 -6.41
C TYR A 18 17.27 -4.96 -6.02
N PRO A 19 17.36 -5.35 -4.74
CA PRO A 19 17.17 -4.50 -3.55
C PRO A 19 18.45 -3.85 -3.00
N ALA A 20 19.59 -4.00 -3.68
CA ALA A 20 20.86 -3.41 -3.22
C ALA A 20 20.81 -1.88 -3.21
N GLU A 21 20.08 -1.31 -4.16
CA GLU A 21 19.83 0.14 -4.25
C GLU A 21 18.32 0.37 -4.29
N VAL A 22 17.88 1.51 -3.75
CA VAL A 22 16.47 1.90 -3.82
C VAL A 22 16.10 2.14 -5.29
N ASP A 23 14.96 1.59 -5.70
CA ASP A 23 14.45 1.82 -7.04
C ASP A 23 14.13 3.31 -7.22
N PRO A 24 14.70 3.97 -8.25
CA PRO A 24 14.42 5.40 -8.48
C PRO A 24 12.95 5.70 -8.77
N TRP A 25 12.16 4.70 -9.15
CA TRP A 25 10.72 4.84 -9.42
C TRP A 25 9.84 4.56 -8.20
N ALA A 26 10.43 4.17 -7.06
CA ALA A 26 9.67 3.77 -5.86
C ALA A 26 8.70 4.86 -5.39
N ASP A 27 9.07 6.12 -5.51
CA ASP A 27 8.24 7.24 -5.07
C ASP A 27 7.05 7.53 -6.01
N SER A 28 7.13 7.09 -7.26
CA SER A 28 6.10 7.32 -8.26
C SER A 28 5.14 6.14 -8.43
N LEU A 29 5.48 4.98 -7.86
CA LEU A 29 4.62 3.80 -7.96
C LEU A 29 3.42 3.91 -7.02
N PRO A 30 2.22 3.51 -7.46
CA PRO A 30 1.08 3.42 -6.56
C PRO A 30 1.33 2.31 -5.53
N THR A 31 1.14 2.64 -4.26
CA THR A 31 1.32 1.70 -3.15
C THR A 31 0.11 1.76 -2.24
N PRO A 32 -0.17 0.70 -1.44
CA PRO A 32 -1.25 0.73 -0.48
C PRO A 32 -1.08 1.86 0.54
N PRO A 33 -2.17 2.36 1.12
CA PRO A 33 -2.10 3.44 2.09
C PRO A 33 -1.56 2.96 3.44
N MET A 34 -0.97 3.89 4.18
CA MET A 34 -0.60 3.72 5.58
C MET A 34 -1.35 4.78 6.38
N PHE A 35 -2.13 4.37 7.37
CA PHE A 35 -2.96 5.25 8.17
C PHE A 35 -2.31 5.57 9.50
N ASP A 36 -2.47 6.83 9.94
CA ASP A 36 -2.03 7.27 11.28
C ASP A 36 -3.19 7.05 12.26
N PRO A 37 -3.06 6.14 13.24
CA PRO A 37 -4.14 5.87 14.20
C PRO A 37 -4.60 7.11 14.95
N ARG A 38 -3.69 8.02 15.24
CA ARG A 38 -3.99 9.23 16.02
C ARG A 38 -4.88 10.22 15.28
N LYS A 39 -4.85 10.18 13.95
CA LYS A 39 -5.63 11.09 13.10
C LYS A 39 -6.91 10.47 12.58
N LEU A 40 -7.09 9.17 12.79
CA LEU A 40 -8.32 8.48 12.42
C LEU A 40 -9.43 8.75 13.42
N THR A 41 -10.61 9.11 12.90
CA THR A 41 -11.85 9.21 13.68
C THR A 41 -12.86 8.20 13.16
N LEU A 42 -13.90 7.90 13.93
CA LEU A 42 -14.95 6.98 13.48
C LEU A 42 -15.63 7.49 12.22
N SER A 43 -15.91 8.78 12.16
CA SER A 43 -16.52 9.42 10.99
C SER A 43 -15.62 9.29 9.75
N LEU A 44 -14.34 9.57 9.91
CA LEU A 44 -13.38 9.43 8.80
C LEU A 44 -13.25 7.99 8.33
N ALA A 45 -13.23 7.04 9.26
CA ALA A 45 -13.18 5.62 8.93
C ALA A 45 -14.38 5.19 8.09
N ASP A 46 -15.59 5.65 8.43
CA ASP A 46 -16.79 5.36 7.65
C ASP A 46 -16.70 5.95 6.23
N GLN A 47 -16.18 7.17 6.11
CA GLN A 47 -15.95 7.79 4.80
C GLN A 47 -14.94 7.01 3.96
N LEU A 48 -13.88 6.51 4.59
CA LEU A 48 -12.86 5.71 3.91
C LEU A 48 -13.42 4.38 3.41
N VAL A 49 -14.28 3.74 4.21
CA VAL A 49 -14.95 2.49 3.79
C VAL A 49 -15.80 2.73 2.55
N GLU A 50 -16.55 3.82 2.51
CA GLU A 50 -17.39 4.15 1.35
C GLU A 50 -16.56 4.49 0.12
N ALA A 51 -15.40 5.13 0.30
CA ALA A 51 -14.54 5.54 -0.80
C ALA A 51 -13.80 4.39 -1.47
N CYS A 52 -13.63 3.26 -0.80
CA CYS A 52 -12.85 2.14 -1.32
C CYS A 52 -13.64 1.36 -2.37
N PRO A 53 -13.21 1.35 -3.66
CA PRO A 53 -13.96 0.66 -4.73
C PRO A 53 -13.86 -0.86 -4.67
N THR A 54 -12.83 -1.42 -3.99
CA THR A 54 -12.60 -2.86 -3.91
C THR A 54 -13.04 -3.46 -2.57
N THR A 55 -13.63 -2.65 -1.69
CA THR A 55 -14.05 -3.06 -0.35
C THR A 55 -12.89 -3.59 0.49
N ALA A 56 -11.70 -3.03 0.26
CA ALA A 56 -10.50 -3.39 1.03
C ALA A 56 -10.51 -2.81 2.44
N LEU A 57 -11.32 -1.79 2.69
CA LEU A 57 -11.45 -1.14 4.00
C LEU A 57 -12.79 -1.49 4.63
N VAL A 58 -12.73 -1.95 5.87
CA VAL A 58 -13.91 -2.27 6.67
C VAL A 58 -13.69 -1.75 8.09
N ARG A 59 -14.72 -1.17 8.69
CA ARG A 59 -14.65 -0.74 10.09
C ARG A 59 -15.21 -1.84 11.00
N GLN A 60 -14.44 -2.22 11.99
CA GLN A 60 -14.86 -3.19 13.02
C GLN A 60 -14.68 -2.54 14.39
N SER A 61 -15.80 -2.13 15.00
CA SER A 61 -15.78 -1.42 16.29
C SER A 61 -14.81 -0.22 16.24
N ASP A 62 -13.73 -0.27 16.99
CA ASP A 62 -12.73 0.80 17.09
C ASP A 62 -11.53 0.61 16.16
N TYR A 63 -11.66 -0.29 15.19
CA TYR A 63 -10.57 -0.61 14.27
C TYR A 63 -10.98 -0.36 12.83
N LEU A 64 -10.06 0.19 12.07
CA LEU A 64 -10.13 0.20 10.61
C LEU A 64 -9.32 -1.00 10.11
N VAL A 65 -9.96 -1.89 9.38
CA VAL A 65 -9.32 -3.10 8.85
C VAL A 65 -9.01 -2.88 7.38
N LEU A 66 -7.75 -3.01 7.02
CA LEU A 66 -7.28 -2.92 5.64
C LEU A 66 -6.87 -4.31 5.16
N ASP A 67 -7.53 -4.80 4.11
CA ASP A 67 -7.15 -6.04 3.44
C ASP A 67 -6.24 -5.70 2.25
N LEU A 68 -4.94 -5.89 2.42
CA LEU A 68 -3.97 -5.64 1.38
C LEU A 68 -4.15 -6.56 0.16
N GLY A 69 -4.78 -7.72 0.36
CA GLY A 69 -5.09 -8.63 -0.74
C GLY A 69 -6.21 -8.13 -1.65
N ALA A 70 -7.07 -7.23 -1.17
CA ALA A 70 -8.14 -6.62 -1.94
C ALA A 70 -7.81 -5.19 -2.41
N CYS A 71 -6.82 -4.54 -1.81
CA CYS A 71 -6.44 -3.18 -2.13
C CYS A 71 -5.81 -3.09 -3.52
N SER A 72 -6.37 -2.21 -4.37
CA SER A 72 -5.84 -1.98 -5.72
C SER A 72 -4.84 -0.82 -5.79
N ALA A 73 -4.51 -0.21 -4.65
CA ALA A 73 -3.63 0.96 -4.58
C ALA A 73 -4.11 2.14 -5.44
N CYS A 74 -5.43 2.32 -5.55
CA CYS A 74 -6.03 3.36 -6.41
C CYS A 74 -5.85 4.79 -5.86
N GLY A 75 -5.54 4.93 -4.56
CA GLY A 75 -5.29 6.23 -3.95
C GLY A 75 -6.53 7.04 -3.56
N ARG A 76 -7.74 6.55 -3.75
CA ARG A 76 -8.96 7.27 -3.38
C ARG A 76 -9.05 7.55 -1.89
N CYS A 77 -8.63 6.59 -1.07
CA CYS A 77 -8.60 6.76 0.38
C CYS A 77 -7.63 7.85 0.82
N LEU A 78 -6.53 8.03 0.09
CA LEU A 78 -5.56 9.09 0.38
C LEU A 78 -6.18 10.48 0.20
N ALA A 79 -6.99 10.65 -0.83
CA ALA A 79 -7.69 11.92 -1.08
C ALA A 79 -8.72 12.21 0.01
N VAL A 80 -9.43 11.21 0.50
CA VAL A 80 -10.44 11.34 1.57
C VAL A 80 -9.78 11.57 2.93
N ALA A 81 -8.73 10.83 3.24
CA ALA A 81 -8.08 10.88 4.55
C ALA A 81 -7.23 12.13 4.76
N GLY A 82 -6.72 12.73 3.68
CA GLY A 82 -5.82 13.86 3.78
C GLY A 82 -4.57 13.52 4.58
N SER A 83 -4.33 14.22 5.70
CA SER A 83 -3.15 14.01 6.52
C SER A 83 -3.17 12.72 7.34
N ALA A 84 -4.31 12.03 7.43
CA ALA A 84 -4.44 10.80 8.20
C ALA A 84 -3.89 9.57 7.46
N ALA A 85 -3.60 9.69 6.18
CA ALA A 85 -3.06 8.61 5.38
C ALA A 85 -1.96 9.10 4.46
N ARG A 86 -1.06 8.20 4.14
CA ARG A 86 0.05 8.45 3.21
C ARG A 86 0.34 7.19 2.42
N PRO A 87 0.98 7.28 1.24
CA PRO A 87 1.46 6.09 0.55
C PRO A 87 2.47 5.35 1.42
N SER A 88 2.34 4.02 1.51
CA SER A 88 3.25 3.21 2.32
C SER A 88 4.64 3.07 1.69
N ARG A 89 4.74 3.22 0.37
CA ARG A 89 5.92 2.96 -0.44
C ARG A 89 6.39 1.50 -0.36
N ILE A 90 5.51 0.62 0.10
CA ILE A 90 5.80 -0.80 0.20
C ILE A 90 5.08 -1.51 -0.94
N PHE A 91 5.82 -2.19 -1.79
CA PHE A 91 5.28 -2.96 -2.90
C PHE A 91 5.57 -4.46 -2.77
N GLU A 92 6.40 -4.85 -1.83
CA GLU A 92 6.68 -6.25 -1.54
C GLU A 92 5.67 -6.79 -0.53
N LEU A 93 4.52 -7.25 -1.03
CA LEU A 93 3.38 -7.64 -0.21
C LEU A 93 3.07 -9.14 -0.30
N ALA A 94 4.06 -9.96 -0.69
CA ALA A 94 3.87 -11.41 -0.75
C ALA A 94 3.72 -11.99 0.64
N ALA A 95 2.74 -12.86 0.81
CA ALA A 95 2.48 -13.55 2.07
C ALA A 95 2.06 -14.99 1.82
N THR A 96 2.38 -15.88 2.74
CA THR A 96 2.03 -17.29 2.65
C THR A 96 0.59 -17.59 3.08
N SER A 97 -0.04 -16.64 3.77
CA SER A 97 -1.43 -16.74 4.22
C SER A 97 -2.11 -15.39 4.07
N ARG A 98 -3.37 -15.41 3.63
CA ARG A 98 -4.17 -14.20 3.43
C ARG A 98 -4.30 -13.36 4.72
N ARG A 99 -4.34 -13.99 5.87
CA ARG A 99 -4.44 -13.28 7.15
C ARG A 99 -3.26 -12.34 7.43
N HIS A 100 -2.09 -12.62 6.84
CA HIS A 100 -0.91 -11.75 6.99
C HIS A 100 -1.03 -10.46 6.19
N LEU A 101 -1.96 -10.40 5.25
CA LEU A 101 -2.25 -9.21 4.45
C LEU A 101 -3.33 -8.32 5.09
N ILE A 102 -3.94 -8.77 6.18
CA ILE A 102 -4.98 -8.02 6.87
C ILE A 102 -4.34 -7.20 7.98
N LYS A 103 -4.48 -5.88 7.91
CA LYS A 103 -3.96 -4.92 8.89
C LYS A 103 -5.10 -4.31 9.69
N ARG A 104 -4.98 -4.34 11.01
CA ARG A 104 -5.95 -3.73 11.92
C ARG A 104 -5.32 -2.46 12.49
N ILE A 105 -5.93 -1.33 12.20
CA ILE A 105 -5.44 -0.02 12.62
C ILE A 105 -6.40 0.51 13.68
N PRO A 106 -5.95 0.75 14.92
CA PRO A 106 -6.82 1.30 15.95
C PRO A 106 -7.21 2.74 15.61
N ILE A 107 -8.45 3.11 15.93
CA ILE A 107 -8.96 4.46 15.74
C ILE A 107 -8.78 5.22 17.05
N GLU A 108 -7.69 5.96 17.15
CA GLU A 108 -7.33 6.67 18.39
C GLU A 108 -7.79 8.13 18.41
N GLY A 109 -8.11 8.69 17.24
CA GLY A 109 -8.57 10.06 17.11
C GLY A 109 -10.03 10.30 17.48
N MET A 110 -10.67 9.33 18.06
CA MET A 110 -12.11 9.37 18.32
C MET A 110 -12.52 10.11 19.60
N ALA A 111 -11.57 10.56 20.36
CA ALA A 111 -11.82 11.25 21.62
C ALA A 111 -12.48 12.63 21.44
N GLN A 112 -12.85 12.95 20.26
CA GLN A 112 -13.42 14.25 19.86
C GLN A 112 -14.90 14.14 19.60
#